data_3ffe506f173396ef021cfd461186d954
#
_entry.id   3ffe506f173396ef021cfd461186d954
#
_cell.length_a   1.000
_cell.length_b   1.000
_cell.length_c   1.000
_cell.angle_alpha   90.00
_cell.angle_beta   90.00
_cell.angle_gamma   90.00
#
_symmetry.space_group_name_H-M   'P 1'
#
loop_
_entity.id
_entity.type
_entity.pdbx_description
1 polymer ?
#
loop_
_entity_poly.entity_id
_entity_poly.type
_entity_poly.pdbx_seq_one_letter_code
_entity_poly.pdbx_strand_id
1 'polypeptide(L)'
;MFIQDIVLKLNASKGNACEEIMEFKYKKLEAVLLNRKSLAAVFVILLICIGAFYFWSESKKEVNKDDYTLGKVSRSKISMTIDATGTIQPVNSVDLSATASGTLEAVYVKQNQKVTKGEILASIESKALTSSIKQAQNTLRNKESYYLRLNDLYKQGAVSYQVMDDARLSYLNAQAAYDKAEADLNDTVITSPMDGTIVGEPMKVGETVSQGLSNQMVIVRVADLSSMKIELLVDETDIGEVRLGQKVSFTVDAYPGRLFHGIVSDISKKRYSGSAGSTASSSVVYYTVYVDINTEDLDGLYPSMTARAEISGQEKENTLVVPITALRSDTKGSYVYVKGEEGLSKVYVNTGITTDKEVEVISGVNEGDEIVISGTVSQEKDSTTVTKVKHRGPI
;
A
#
# COMPACT_ATOMS: atom_id res chain seq x y z
N MET A 1 -54.66 -3.55 23.37
CA MET A 1 -55.80 -4.39 23.72
C MET A 1 -57.08 -3.98 22.90
N PHE A 2 -56.97 -3.23 21.80
CA PHE A 2 -58.13 -2.78 20.98
C PHE A 2 -58.06 -3.26 19.51
N ILE A 3 -56.96 -3.85 19.08
CA ILE A 3 -56.76 -4.30 17.67
C ILE A 3 -57.08 -5.81 17.51
N GLN A 4 -57.04 -6.61 18.57
CA GLN A 4 -57.37 -8.05 18.50
C GLN A 4 -58.87 -8.32 18.45
N ASP A 5 -59.73 -7.42 18.99
CA ASP A 5 -61.20 -7.58 18.93
C ASP A 5 -61.83 -7.23 17.57
N ILE A 6 -61.13 -6.45 16.74
CA ILE A 6 -61.62 -6.09 15.41
C ILE A 6 -61.36 -7.21 14.38
N VAL A 7 -60.28 -7.96 14.55
CA VAL A 7 -59.91 -9.06 13.65
C VAL A 7 -60.78 -10.30 13.87
N LEU A 8 -61.23 -10.54 15.11
CA LEU A 8 -62.14 -11.65 15.44
C LEU A 8 -63.57 -11.41 14.99
N LYS A 9 -64.06 -10.15 14.91
CA LYS A 9 -65.41 -9.83 14.40
C LYS A 9 -65.49 -9.80 12.87
N LEU A 10 -64.40 -9.57 12.16
CA LEU A 10 -64.34 -9.62 10.67
C LEU A 10 -64.25 -11.05 10.11
N ASN A 11 -63.75 -12.02 10.87
CA ASN A 11 -63.68 -13.42 10.46
C ASN A 11 -64.99 -14.21 10.70
N ALA A 12 -65.85 -13.77 11.66
CA ALA A 12 -67.14 -14.40 11.93
C ALA A 12 -68.20 -14.01 10.91
N SER A 13 -68.07 -12.83 10.24
CA SER A 13 -69.04 -12.36 9.23
C SER A 13 -68.83 -12.96 7.82
N LYS A 14 -67.67 -13.55 7.53
CA LYS A 14 -67.39 -14.17 6.22
C LYS A 14 -67.71 -15.66 6.13
N GLY A 15 -67.90 -16.36 7.28
CA GLY A 15 -68.27 -17.78 7.30
C GLY A 15 -69.69 -18.07 6.87
N ASN A 16 -70.64 -17.23 7.30
CA ASN A 16 -72.07 -17.52 7.09
C ASN A 16 -72.59 -17.13 5.68
N ALA A 17 -71.88 -16.25 4.96
CA ALA A 17 -72.31 -15.87 3.61
C ALA A 17 -71.81 -16.89 2.54
N CYS A 18 -70.83 -17.72 2.86
CA CYS A 18 -70.27 -18.70 1.93
C CYS A 18 -71.06 -20.01 1.95
N GLU A 19 -71.70 -20.39 3.09
CA GLU A 19 -72.53 -21.59 3.19
C GLU A 19 -73.90 -21.43 2.50
N GLU A 20 -74.55 -20.28 2.65
CA GLU A 20 -75.81 -20.01 1.98
C GLU A 20 -75.71 -19.94 0.42
N ILE A 21 -74.56 -19.43 -0.08
CA ILE A 21 -74.32 -19.35 -1.53
C ILE A 21 -73.97 -20.74 -2.10
N MET A 22 -73.39 -21.65 -1.33
CA MET A 22 -73.11 -23.00 -1.75
C MET A 22 -74.34 -23.88 -1.78
N GLU A 23 -75.22 -23.79 -0.78
CA GLU A 23 -76.48 -24.57 -0.82
C GLU A 23 -77.44 -24.16 -1.94
N PHE A 24 -77.47 -22.86 -2.27
CA PHE A 24 -78.30 -22.40 -3.41
C PHE A 24 -77.73 -22.81 -4.79
N LYS A 25 -76.47 -22.95 -4.91
CA LYS A 25 -75.83 -23.47 -6.15
C LYS A 25 -75.95 -24.99 -6.31
N TYR A 26 -75.94 -25.76 -5.20
CA TYR A 26 -76.08 -27.22 -5.27
C TYR A 26 -77.49 -27.65 -5.69
N LYS A 27 -78.55 -27.02 -5.18
CA LYS A 27 -79.91 -27.32 -5.59
C LYS A 27 -80.24 -26.97 -7.05
N LYS A 28 -79.52 -26.01 -7.64
CA LYS A 28 -79.66 -25.69 -9.07
C LYS A 28 -78.89 -26.62 -10.01
N LEU A 29 -77.85 -27.27 -9.52
CA LEU A 29 -77.08 -28.26 -10.27
C LEU A 29 -77.75 -29.63 -10.37
N GLU A 30 -78.54 -30.07 -9.36
CA GLU A 30 -79.28 -31.32 -9.42
C GLU A 30 -80.48 -31.30 -10.43
N ALA A 31 -81.04 -30.13 -10.66
CA ALA A 31 -82.14 -30.00 -11.61
C ALA A 31 -81.74 -30.02 -13.12
N VAL A 32 -80.38 -29.82 -13.36
CA VAL A 32 -79.84 -29.80 -14.75
C VAL A 32 -79.32 -31.16 -15.18
N LEU A 33 -79.13 -32.11 -14.26
CA LEU A 33 -78.50 -33.42 -14.52
C LEU A 33 -79.45 -34.50 -15.00
N LEU A 34 -80.75 -34.24 -15.07
CA LEU A 34 -81.77 -35.25 -15.45
C LEU A 34 -82.18 -35.27 -16.93
N ASN A 35 -81.52 -34.53 -17.81
CA ASN A 35 -81.85 -34.54 -19.22
C ASN A 35 -80.66 -35.02 -20.07
N ARG A 36 -80.84 -36.16 -20.81
CA ARG A 36 -79.78 -36.81 -21.61
C ARG A 36 -79.04 -35.88 -22.61
N LYS A 37 -79.63 -34.73 -22.94
CA LYS A 37 -79.03 -33.69 -23.79
C LYS A 37 -78.12 -32.76 -23.03
N SER A 38 -78.27 -32.55 -21.71
CA SER A 38 -77.44 -31.74 -20.89
C SER A 38 -76.12 -32.44 -20.46
N LEU A 39 -76.16 -33.78 -20.35
CA LEU A 39 -74.94 -34.58 -20.09
C LEU A 39 -73.94 -34.49 -21.23
N ALA A 40 -74.44 -34.46 -22.48
CA ALA A 40 -73.57 -34.26 -23.64
C ALA A 40 -72.96 -32.85 -23.70
N ALA A 41 -73.67 -31.83 -23.29
CA ALA A 41 -73.17 -30.49 -23.26
C ALA A 41 -72.12 -30.28 -22.16
N VAL A 42 -72.28 -30.90 -20.99
CA VAL A 42 -71.25 -30.87 -19.89
C VAL A 42 -69.97 -31.63 -20.32
N PHE A 43 -70.13 -32.74 -21.04
CA PHE A 43 -68.98 -33.50 -21.54
C PHE A 43 -68.20 -32.72 -22.61
N VAL A 44 -68.85 -31.99 -23.48
CA VAL A 44 -68.24 -31.13 -24.49
C VAL A 44 -67.53 -29.95 -23.84
N ILE A 45 -68.14 -29.31 -22.81
CA ILE A 45 -67.50 -28.23 -22.06
C ILE A 45 -66.27 -28.75 -21.31
N LEU A 46 -66.32 -29.97 -20.74
CA LEU A 46 -65.22 -30.58 -20.03
C LEU A 46 -64.06 -30.91 -20.98
N LEU A 47 -64.35 -31.40 -22.20
CA LEU A 47 -63.37 -31.61 -23.25
C LEU A 47 -62.72 -30.30 -23.74
N ILE A 48 -63.51 -29.24 -23.87
CA ILE A 48 -62.99 -27.89 -24.22
C ILE A 48 -62.13 -27.30 -23.08
N CYS A 49 -62.49 -27.50 -21.83
CA CYS A 49 -61.70 -27.08 -20.67
C CYS A 49 -60.40 -27.86 -20.56
N ILE A 50 -60.42 -29.20 -20.83
CA ILE A 50 -59.21 -30.02 -20.86
C ILE A 50 -58.33 -29.60 -22.03
N GLY A 51 -58.90 -29.39 -23.24
CA GLY A 51 -58.15 -28.89 -24.40
C GLY A 51 -57.54 -27.51 -24.17
N ALA A 52 -58.29 -26.59 -23.55
CA ALA A 52 -57.82 -25.28 -23.17
C ALA A 52 -56.76 -25.34 -22.08
N PHE A 53 -56.89 -26.26 -21.11
CA PHE A 53 -55.90 -26.49 -20.08
C PHE A 53 -54.59 -27.10 -20.65
N TYR A 54 -54.68 -28.02 -21.61
CA TYR A 54 -53.55 -28.55 -22.34
C TYR A 54 -52.86 -27.47 -23.18
N PHE A 55 -53.66 -26.68 -23.93
CA PHE A 55 -53.15 -25.59 -24.74
C PHE A 55 -52.51 -24.47 -23.88
N TRP A 56 -53.07 -24.21 -22.69
CA TRP A 56 -52.51 -23.22 -21.75
C TRP A 56 -51.31 -23.74 -20.99
N SER A 57 -51.22 -25.07 -20.77
CA SER A 57 -50.06 -25.73 -20.19
C SER A 57 -48.85 -25.77 -21.16
N GLU A 58 -49.13 -25.89 -22.46
CA GLU A 58 -48.07 -25.89 -23.49
C GLU A 58 -47.59 -24.47 -23.82
N SER A 59 -48.39 -23.43 -23.59
CA SER A 59 -48.02 -22.04 -23.74
C SER A 59 -47.15 -21.50 -22.59
N LYS A 60 -46.95 -22.24 -21.49
CA LYS A 60 -46.07 -21.90 -20.40
C LYS A 60 -44.67 -22.57 -20.45
N LYS A 61 -44.17 -22.81 -21.64
CA LYS A 61 -42.71 -22.85 -21.80
C LYS A 61 -42.26 -21.39 -21.71
N GLU A 62 -42.07 -20.89 -20.48
CA GLU A 62 -41.28 -19.72 -20.24
C GLU A 62 -39.92 -20.00 -20.87
N VAL A 63 -39.68 -19.39 -22.01
CA VAL A 63 -38.31 -19.11 -22.47
C VAL A 63 -37.73 -18.29 -21.36
N ASN A 64 -36.99 -18.91 -20.43
CA ASN A 64 -36.09 -18.26 -19.56
C ASN A 64 -35.23 -17.37 -20.47
N LYS A 65 -35.58 -16.10 -20.57
CA LYS A 65 -34.74 -15.12 -21.20
C LYS A 65 -33.55 -15.01 -20.25
N ASP A 66 -32.50 -15.78 -20.55
CA ASP A 66 -31.25 -15.69 -19.87
C ASP A 66 -30.84 -14.21 -19.96
N ASP A 67 -30.95 -13.51 -18.82
CA ASP A 67 -30.64 -12.09 -18.72
C ASP A 67 -29.14 -11.97 -18.53
N TYR A 68 -28.40 -12.07 -19.65
CA TYR A 68 -26.94 -11.95 -19.65
C TYR A 68 -26.49 -10.88 -20.65
N THR A 69 -25.44 -10.19 -20.28
CA THR A 69 -24.77 -9.24 -21.15
C THR A 69 -23.59 -9.93 -21.84
N LEU A 70 -23.53 -9.78 -23.16
CA LEU A 70 -22.44 -10.31 -23.97
C LEU A 70 -21.35 -9.25 -24.17
N GLY A 71 -20.10 -9.71 -24.19
CA GLY A 71 -18.95 -8.95 -24.65
C GLY A 71 -18.14 -9.77 -25.62
N LYS A 72 -17.21 -9.12 -26.31
CA LYS A 72 -16.32 -9.77 -27.28
C LYS A 72 -14.91 -9.87 -26.71
N VAL A 73 -14.28 -10.98 -26.94
CA VAL A 73 -12.85 -11.16 -26.72
C VAL A 73 -12.09 -10.33 -27.75
N SER A 74 -11.25 -9.44 -27.29
CA SER A 74 -10.44 -8.58 -28.16
C SER A 74 -8.97 -8.68 -27.81
N ARG A 75 -8.11 -8.28 -28.74
CA ARG A 75 -6.70 -8.08 -28.43
C ARG A 75 -6.49 -6.66 -27.99
N SER A 76 -5.88 -6.49 -26.86
CA SER A 76 -5.45 -5.19 -26.36
C SER A 76 -4.11 -5.28 -25.61
N LYS A 77 -3.60 -4.15 -25.25
CA LYS A 77 -2.49 -4.02 -24.34
C LYS A 77 -3.02 -4.19 -22.92
N ILE A 78 -2.45 -5.09 -22.17
CA ILE A 78 -2.70 -5.24 -20.72
C ILE A 78 -1.45 -4.84 -19.96
N SER A 79 -1.61 -3.99 -18.96
CA SER A 79 -0.54 -3.59 -18.05
C SER A 79 -1.03 -3.75 -16.61
N MET A 80 -0.28 -4.46 -15.83
CA MET A 80 -0.49 -4.54 -14.39
C MET A 80 0.08 -3.29 -13.74
N THR A 81 -0.64 -2.68 -12.84
CA THR A 81 -0.16 -1.60 -11.97
C THR A 81 -0.23 -2.05 -10.52
N ILE A 82 0.72 -1.62 -9.74
CA ILE A 82 0.78 -1.88 -8.30
C ILE A 82 0.62 -0.54 -7.59
N ASP A 83 -0.46 -0.43 -6.84
CA ASP A 83 -0.77 0.78 -6.09
C ASP A 83 -0.02 0.77 -4.75
N ALA A 84 0.65 1.87 -4.45
CA ALA A 84 1.38 2.03 -3.21
C ALA A 84 1.27 3.46 -2.69
N THR A 85 1.35 3.60 -1.38
CA THR A 85 1.41 4.90 -0.74
C THR A 85 2.72 5.05 0.02
N GLY A 86 3.23 6.26 0.09
CA GLY A 86 4.49 6.50 0.77
C GLY A 86 4.74 7.95 1.09
N THR A 87 5.97 8.25 1.49
CA THR A 87 6.40 9.59 1.86
C THR A 87 7.63 10.00 1.07
N ILE A 88 7.65 11.26 0.67
CA ILE A 88 8.81 11.86 0.00
C ILE A 88 9.86 12.18 1.05
N GLN A 89 11.11 11.77 0.80
CA GLN A 89 12.25 12.00 1.67
C GLN A 89 13.44 12.51 0.84
N PRO A 90 14.32 13.33 1.41
CA PRO A 90 15.58 13.65 0.76
C PRO A 90 16.46 12.40 0.71
N VAL A 91 17.24 12.25 -0.36
CA VAL A 91 18.19 11.13 -0.47
C VAL A 91 19.24 11.21 0.64
N ASN A 92 19.74 12.42 0.89
CA ASN A 92 20.73 12.70 1.92
C ASN A 92 20.14 13.66 2.97
N SER A 93 20.09 13.23 4.21
CA SER A 93 19.73 14.08 5.34
C SER A 93 20.50 13.66 6.58
N VAL A 94 20.87 14.64 7.41
CA VAL A 94 21.60 14.41 8.66
C VAL A 94 20.89 15.15 9.78
N ASP A 95 20.55 14.42 10.83
CA ASP A 95 20.06 14.97 12.08
C ASP A 95 21.25 15.30 12.99
N LEU A 96 21.46 16.59 13.24
CA LEU A 96 22.52 17.04 14.10
C LEU A 96 22.01 17.12 15.54
N SER A 97 22.54 16.23 16.35
CA SER A 97 22.22 16.11 17.77
C SER A 97 23.32 16.72 18.62
N ALA A 98 23.03 16.97 19.91
CA ALA A 98 24.03 17.46 20.86
C ALA A 98 25.14 16.42 21.09
N THR A 99 26.36 16.79 20.77
CA THR A 99 27.60 16.02 21.08
C THR A 99 28.15 16.34 22.47
N ALA A 100 27.75 17.48 23.04
CA ALA A 100 28.09 17.92 24.40
C ALA A 100 26.83 18.29 25.18
N SER A 101 26.90 18.20 26.52
CA SER A 101 25.79 18.62 27.37
C SER A 101 25.99 20.08 27.79
N GLY A 102 24.92 20.87 27.71
CA GLY A 102 24.93 22.29 28.05
C GLY A 102 23.61 22.98 27.70
N THR A 103 23.67 24.30 27.56
CA THR A 103 22.53 25.12 27.12
C THR A 103 22.85 25.73 25.77
N LEU A 104 21.89 25.74 24.83
CA LEU A 104 22.06 26.43 23.55
C LEU A 104 22.27 27.93 23.76
N GLU A 105 23.49 28.41 23.50
CA GLU A 105 23.89 29.79 23.61
C GLU A 105 23.42 30.63 22.45
N ALA A 106 23.60 30.07 21.23
CA ALA A 106 23.20 30.71 19.99
C ALA A 106 22.79 29.68 18.94
N VAL A 107 21.83 30.04 18.11
CA VAL A 107 21.43 29.34 16.90
C VAL A 107 21.54 30.34 15.75
N TYR A 108 22.42 30.07 14.80
CA TYR A 108 22.80 31.00 13.73
C TYR A 108 21.97 30.85 12.48
N VAL A 109 21.18 29.78 12.40
CA VAL A 109 20.40 29.38 11.20
C VAL A 109 18.90 29.41 11.46
N LYS A 110 18.16 29.55 10.38
CA LYS A 110 16.67 29.52 10.39
C LYS A 110 16.17 28.40 9.51
N GLN A 111 14.93 28.03 9.72
CA GLN A 111 14.21 27.08 8.84
C GLN A 111 14.28 27.55 7.37
N ASN A 112 14.46 26.61 6.46
CA ASN A 112 14.58 26.81 5.00
C ASN A 112 15.83 27.61 4.56
N GLN A 113 16.78 27.86 5.46
CA GLN A 113 18.06 28.49 5.11
C GLN A 113 18.98 27.47 4.43
N LYS A 114 19.64 27.90 3.34
CA LYS A 114 20.72 27.11 2.72
C LYS A 114 21.99 27.28 3.54
N VAL A 115 22.68 26.19 3.75
CA VAL A 115 23.94 26.13 4.51
C VAL A 115 24.99 25.37 3.71
N THR A 116 26.26 25.70 3.96
CA THR A 116 27.40 25.06 3.34
C THR A 116 28.13 24.15 4.35
N LYS A 117 28.85 23.14 3.83
CA LYS A 117 29.66 22.26 4.65
C LYS A 117 30.66 23.04 5.50
N GLY A 118 30.69 22.75 6.81
CA GLY A 118 31.55 23.44 7.80
C GLY A 118 30.97 24.74 8.35
N GLU A 119 29.82 25.19 7.89
CA GLU A 119 29.12 26.38 8.45
C GLU A 119 28.64 26.10 9.87
N ILE A 120 28.84 27.06 10.75
CA ILE A 120 28.43 26.95 12.16
C ILE A 120 26.90 27.17 12.24
N LEU A 121 26.19 26.19 12.79
CA LEU A 121 24.73 26.19 12.89
C LEU A 121 24.26 26.59 14.29
N ALA A 122 24.95 26.13 15.34
CA ALA A 122 24.60 26.42 16.73
C ALA A 122 25.83 26.34 17.64
N SER A 123 25.75 26.98 18.78
CA SER A 123 26.74 26.85 19.85
C SER A 123 26.09 26.48 21.19
N ILE A 124 26.77 25.62 21.95
CA ILE A 124 26.35 25.17 23.28
C ILE A 124 27.27 25.76 24.31
N GLU A 125 26.72 26.48 25.30
CA GLU A 125 27.47 26.92 26.48
C GLU A 125 27.60 25.75 27.46
N SER A 126 28.83 25.34 27.74
CA SER A 126 29.13 24.39 28.80
C SER A 126 30.23 24.94 29.74
N LYS A 127 29.79 25.46 30.87
CA LYS A 127 30.73 26.00 31.92
C LYS A 127 31.69 24.91 32.43
N ALA A 128 31.24 23.63 32.43
CA ALA A 128 32.05 22.51 32.84
C ALA A 128 33.24 22.31 31.89
N LEU A 129 32.97 22.27 30.57
CA LEU A 129 34.01 22.06 29.53
C LEU A 129 34.97 23.27 29.49
N THR A 130 34.42 24.50 29.57
CA THR A 130 35.24 25.72 29.65
C THR A 130 36.17 25.71 30.86
N SER A 131 35.72 25.21 32.00
CA SER A 131 36.56 25.06 33.19
C SER A 131 37.58 23.92 33.04
N SER A 132 37.20 22.79 32.41
CA SER A 132 38.08 21.65 32.17
C SER A 132 39.26 22.02 31.28
N ILE A 133 39.02 22.73 30.16
CA ILE A 133 40.11 23.16 29.27
C ILE A 133 41.07 24.13 29.97
N LYS A 134 40.56 25.09 30.76
CA LYS A 134 41.42 25.99 31.55
C LYS A 134 42.29 25.23 32.54
N GLN A 135 41.76 24.22 33.22
CA GLN A 135 42.51 23.35 34.15
C GLN A 135 43.59 22.57 33.42
N ALA A 136 43.23 21.91 32.30
CA ALA A 136 44.15 21.16 31.48
C ALA A 136 45.28 22.04 30.92
N GLN A 137 44.96 23.25 30.44
CA GLN A 137 45.92 24.23 29.95
C GLN A 137 46.90 24.66 31.03
N ASN A 138 46.45 24.94 32.25
CA ASN A 138 47.30 25.31 33.36
C ASN A 138 48.24 24.15 33.76
N THR A 139 47.71 22.91 33.74
CA THR A 139 48.47 21.70 34.03
C THR A 139 49.55 21.49 32.96
N LEU A 140 49.20 21.60 31.68
CA LEU A 140 50.12 21.52 30.56
C LEU A 140 51.26 22.52 30.69
N ARG A 141 50.96 23.80 30.89
CA ARG A 141 51.95 24.86 31.04
C ARG A 141 52.90 24.61 32.22
N ASN A 142 52.38 24.10 33.34
CA ASN A 142 53.23 23.74 34.50
C ASN A 142 54.18 22.59 34.17
N LYS A 143 53.67 21.49 33.56
CA LYS A 143 54.45 20.33 33.20
C LYS A 143 55.50 20.64 32.12
N GLU A 144 55.14 21.44 31.15
CA GLU A 144 56.06 21.95 30.12
C GLU A 144 57.22 22.73 30.75
N SER A 145 56.90 23.71 31.58
CA SER A 145 57.93 24.49 32.27
C SER A 145 58.83 23.63 33.16
N TYR A 146 58.28 22.59 33.80
CA TYR A 146 59.03 21.67 34.61
C TYR A 146 59.94 20.80 33.74
N TYR A 147 59.46 20.25 32.64
CA TYR A 147 60.22 19.45 31.67
C TYR A 147 61.37 20.31 31.07
N LEU A 148 61.11 21.51 30.59
CA LEU A 148 62.15 22.39 30.02
C LEU A 148 63.27 22.67 31.01
N ARG A 149 62.94 22.96 32.27
CA ARG A 149 63.94 23.17 33.33
C ARG A 149 64.79 21.92 33.60
N LEU A 150 64.17 20.74 33.68
CA LEU A 150 64.90 19.49 33.89
C LEU A 150 65.74 19.08 32.68
N ASN A 151 65.27 19.36 31.49
CA ASN A 151 66.01 19.11 30.25
C ASN A 151 67.28 19.99 30.19
N ASP A 152 67.23 21.26 30.63
CA ASP A 152 68.40 22.13 30.71
C ASP A 152 69.37 21.68 31.80
N LEU A 153 68.88 21.26 32.97
CA LEU A 153 69.71 20.66 34.03
C LEU A 153 70.37 19.35 33.61
N TYR A 154 69.64 18.52 32.81
CA TYR A 154 70.20 17.30 32.24
C TYR A 154 71.34 17.59 31.25
N LYS A 155 71.19 18.59 30.39
CA LYS A 155 72.27 19.02 29.47
C LYS A 155 73.49 19.53 30.21
N GLN A 156 73.33 20.08 31.45
CA GLN A 156 74.42 20.50 32.34
C GLN A 156 74.96 19.33 33.19
N GLY A 157 74.38 18.12 33.08
CA GLY A 157 74.77 16.96 33.87
C GLY A 157 74.31 16.99 35.33
N ALA A 158 73.39 17.89 35.69
CA ALA A 158 72.90 18.09 37.07
C ALA A 158 71.78 17.14 37.49
N VAL A 159 71.13 16.44 36.54
CA VAL A 159 70.10 15.43 36.82
C VAL A 159 70.29 14.19 35.92
N SER A 160 69.73 13.04 36.35
CA SER A 160 69.81 11.81 35.56
C SER A 160 68.85 11.85 34.37
N TYR A 161 69.13 11.04 33.34
CA TYR A 161 68.25 10.84 32.19
C TYR A 161 66.83 10.41 32.61
N GLN A 162 66.74 9.49 33.59
CA GLN A 162 65.44 9.03 34.10
C GLN A 162 64.57 10.16 34.64
N VAL A 163 65.14 11.08 35.44
CA VAL A 163 64.40 12.21 36.00
C VAL A 163 63.90 13.15 34.88
N MET A 164 64.71 13.38 33.87
CA MET A 164 64.34 14.18 32.71
C MET A 164 63.24 13.46 31.88
N ASP A 165 63.39 12.15 31.67
CA ASP A 165 62.41 11.39 30.89
C ASP A 165 61.05 11.22 31.60
N ASP A 166 61.04 11.05 32.93
CA ASP A 166 59.81 11.08 33.74
C ASP A 166 59.08 12.41 33.63
N ALA A 167 59.83 13.53 33.61
CA ALA A 167 59.27 14.85 33.40
C ALA A 167 58.71 15.01 31.98
N ARG A 168 59.40 14.49 30.97
CA ARG A 168 58.95 14.46 29.59
C ARG A 168 57.63 13.68 29.45
N LEU A 169 57.57 12.46 30.03
CA LEU A 169 56.34 11.67 30.05
C LEU A 169 55.18 12.40 30.71
N SER A 170 55.47 13.08 31.84
CA SER A 170 54.45 13.93 32.55
C SER A 170 53.97 15.09 31.69
N TYR A 171 54.81 15.71 30.88
CA TYR A 171 54.45 16.76 29.93
C TYR A 171 53.59 16.19 28.82
N LEU A 172 53.97 15.06 28.16
CA LEU A 172 53.20 14.46 27.11
C LEU A 172 51.80 14.00 27.58
N ASN A 173 51.70 13.47 28.80
CA ASN A 173 50.41 13.12 29.39
C ASN A 173 49.52 14.35 29.63
N ALA A 174 50.11 15.47 30.06
CA ALA A 174 49.40 16.70 30.25
C ALA A 174 48.97 17.33 28.91
N GLN A 175 49.77 17.18 27.85
CA GLN A 175 49.42 17.59 26.51
C GLN A 175 48.21 16.77 25.99
N ALA A 176 48.25 15.45 26.09
CA ALA A 176 47.14 14.59 25.69
C ALA A 176 45.82 14.94 26.46
N ALA A 177 45.92 15.30 27.74
CA ALA A 177 44.79 15.75 28.53
C ALA A 177 44.24 17.08 28.06
N TYR A 178 45.11 18.00 27.63
CA TYR A 178 44.69 19.29 27.05
C TYR A 178 44.02 19.09 25.70
N ASP A 179 44.63 18.30 24.81
CA ASP A 179 44.11 17.98 23.47
C ASP A 179 42.71 17.36 23.57
N LYS A 180 42.53 16.47 24.55
CA LYS A 180 41.20 15.93 24.85
C LYS A 180 40.19 16.97 25.28
N ALA A 181 40.54 17.84 26.24
CA ALA A 181 39.65 18.88 26.72
C ALA A 181 39.33 19.92 25.63
N GLU A 182 40.25 20.15 24.70
CA GLU A 182 40.05 21.02 23.53
C GLU A 182 39.06 20.37 22.55
N ALA A 183 39.20 19.06 22.27
CA ALA A 183 38.25 18.32 21.46
C ALA A 183 36.83 18.33 22.07
N ASP A 184 36.74 18.06 23.38
CA ASP A 184 35.46 18.08 24.10
C ASP A 184 34.81 19.50 24.06
N LEU A 185 35.60 20.56 24.03
CA LEU A 185 35.10 21.95 23.88
C LEU A 185 34.68 22.22 22.43
N ASN A 186 35.46 21.74 21.45
CA ASN A 186 35.08 21.89 20.03
C ASN A 186 33.75 21.20 19.69
N ASP A 187 33.43 20.14 20.39
CA ASP A 187 32.13 19.42 20.26
C ASP A 187 30.94 20.27 20.73
N THR A 188 31.17 21.46 21.36
CA THR A 188 30.09 22.40 21.66
C THR A 188 29.67 23.24 20.47
N VAL A 189 30.45 23.26 19.39
CA VAL A 189 30.15 24.00 18.17
C VAL A 189 29.61 23.02 17.13
N ILE A 190 28.34 23.19 16.79
CA ILE A 190 27.64 22.34 15.83
C ILE A 190 27.81 22.93 14.45
N THR A 191 28.43 22.16 13.54
CA THR A 191 28.68 22.57 12.16
C THR A 191 27.96 21.64 11.18
N SER A 192 27.65 22.14 9.98
CA SER A 192 27.06 21.31 8.93
C SER A 192 28.08 20.34 8.34
N PRO A 193 27.79 19.03 8.26
CA PRO A 193 28.67 18.04 7.62
C PRO A 193 28.61 18.06 6.11
N MET A 194 27.58 18.71 5.54
CA MET A 194 27.27 18.72 4.11
C MET A 194 26.64 20.03 3.67
N ASP A 195 26.64 20.31 2.37
CA ASP A 195 25.82 21.36 1.79
C ASP A 195 24.36 20.94 1.79
N GLY A 196 23.43 21.86 2.08
CA GLY A 196 22.03 21.53 2.13
C GLY A 196 21.13 22.67 2.58
N THR A 197 19.93 22.31 2.97
CA THR A 197 18.91 23.24 3.48
C THR A 197 18.45 22.76 4.86
N ILE A 198 18.22 23.70 5.77
CA ILE A 198 17.68 23.42 7.10
C ILE A 198 16.21 23.00 6.95
N VAL A 199 15.88 21.78 7.36
CA VAL A 199 14.54 21.22 7.32
C VAL A 199 13.96 21.13 8.73
N GLY A 200 12.78 21.71 8.90
CA GLY A 200 12.15 21.82 10.23
C GLY A 200 12.62 23.04 11.03
N GLU A 201 12.02 23.25 12.19
CA GLU A 201 12.38 24.36 13.09
C GLU A 201 13.60 23.97 13.93
N PRO A 202 14.70 24.73 13.89
CA PRO A 202 15.83 24.51 14.79
C PRO A 202 15.42 24.70 16.26
N MET A 203 16.11 24.00 17.17
CA MET A 203 15.92 24.21 18.61
C MET A 203 16.18 25.67 19.00
N LYS A 204 15.54 26.13 20.07
CA LYS A 204 15.59 27.53 20.49
C LYS A 204 16.76 27.79 21.43
N VAL A 205 17.28 29.02 21.34
CA VAL A 205 18.28 29.51 22.29
C VAL A 205 17.75 29.43 23.72
N GLY A 206 18.57 28.99 24.66
CA GLY A 206 18.21 28.76 26.04
C GLY A 206 17.70 27.34 26.37
N GLU A 207 17.46 26.50 25.38
CA GLU A 207 17.10 25.09 25.63
C GLU A 207 18.32 24.30 26.13
N THR A 208 18.08 23.43 27.11
CA THR A 208 19.13 22.57 27.65
C THR A 208 19.21 21.30 26.80
N VAL A 209 20.40 20.96 26.34
CA VAL A 209 20.72 19.77 25.59
C VAL A 209 21.63 18.85 26.40
N SER A 210 21.46 17.54 26.21
CA SER A 210 22.31 16.56 26.87
C SER A 210 22.76 15.51 25.87
N GLN A 211 24.00 15.09 26.00
CA GLN A 211 24.51 13.91 25.33
C GLN A 211 23.84 12.67 25.96
N GLY A 212 23.03 11.92 25.21
CA GLY A 212 22.35 10.75 25.72
C GLY A 212 22.03 9.71 24.63
N LEU A 213 22.12 8.43 25.01
CA LEU A 213 21.84 7.31 24.11
C LEU A 213 20.36 7.00 23.94
N SER A 214 19.51 7.42 24.88
CA SER A 214 18.11 7.02 24.92
C SER A 214 17.14 7.97 24.23
N ASN A 215 17.50 9.24 24.06
CA ASN A 215 16.73 10.26 23.33
C ASN A 215 17.70 11.25 22.71
N GLN A 216 18.03 11.04 21.45
CA GLN A 216 18.83 12.01 20.71
C GLN A 216 18.00 13.27 20.46
N MET A 217 18.37 14.36 21.12
CA MET A 217 17.75 15.67 20.89
C MET A 217 18.32 16.24 19.59
N VAL A 218 17.52 16.25 18.53
CA VAL A 218 17.91 16.84 17.24
C VAL A 218 17.84 18.36 17.35
N ILE A 219 18.99 19.02 17.22
CA ILE A 219 19.08 20.48 17.28
C ILE A 219 18.73 21.10 15.94
N VAL A 220 19.26 20.54 14.86
CA VAL A 220 19.07 21.00 13.48
C VAL A 220 19.09 19.79 12.55
N ARG A 221 18.21 19.79 11.55
CA ARG A 221 18.24 18.82 10.45
C ARG A 221 18.71 19.51 9.17
N VAL A 222 19.75 18.99 8.56
CA VAL A 222 20.25 19.43 7.25
C VAL A 222 19.91 18.37 6.21
N ALA A 223 19.31 18.80 5.10
CA ALA A 223 18.94 17.89 4.02
C ALA A 223 19.31 18.48 2.66
N ASP A 224 19.74 17.62 1.76
CA ASP A 224 19.92 17.94 0.34
C ASP A 224 18.60 17.79 -0.39
N LEU A 225 18.00 18.90 -0.79
CA LEU A 225 16.72 18.93 -1.52
C LEU A 225 16.90 18.87 -3.03
N SER A 226 18.13 18.75 -3.54
CA SER A 226 18.40 18.61 -4.98
C SER A 226 18.12 17.20 -5.50
N SER A 227 18.02 16.24 -4.59
CA SER A 227 17.68 14.86 -4.88
C SER A 227 16.73 14.31 -3.84
N MET A 228 15.58 13.83 -4.29
CA MET A 228 14.57 13.26 -3.41
C MET A 228 14.13 11.89 -3.89
N LYS A 229 13.72 11.06 -2.95
CA LYS A 229 13.18 9.72 -3.16
C LYS A 229 11.82 9.58 -2.47
N ILE A 230 11.05 8.62 -2.93
CA ILE A 230 9.82 8.21 -2.25
C ILE A 230 10.09 6.87 -1.53
N GLU A 231 9.68 6.78 -0.30
CA GLU A 231 9.64 5.52 0.45
C GLU A 231 8.21 4.99 0.37
N LEU A 232 7.95 4.12 -0.63
CA LEU A 232 6.64 3.49 -0.86
C LEU A 232 6.47 2.26 0.01
N LEU A 233 5.28 2.09 0.57
CA LEU A 233 4.86 0.88 1.27
C LEU A 233 4.03 0.03 0.33
N VAL A 234 4.58 -1.12 -0.07
CA VAL A 234 3.96 -2.10 -0.96
C VAL A 234 3.55 -3.32 -0.13
N ASP A 235 2.36 -3.85 -0.40
CA ASP A 235 1.84 -5.04 0.26
C ASP A 235 2.70 -6.29 -0.08
N GLU A 236 2.74 -7.25 0.84
CA GLU A 236 3.44 -8.53 0.66
C GLU A 236 2.93 -9.31 -0.55
N THR A 237 1.66 -9.18 -0.90
CA THR A 237 1.06 -9.86 -2.05
C THR A 237 1.62 -9.35 -3.38
N ASP A 238 1.99 -8.08 -3.44
CA ASP A 238 2.35 -7.39 -4.69
C ASP A 238 3.86 -7.20 -4.85
N ILE A 239 4.63 -7.28 -3.75
CA ILE A 239 6.09 -7.06 -3.78
C ILE A 239 6.82 -8.05 -4.72
N GLY A 240 6.24 -9.23 -4.92
CA GLY A 240 6.75 -10.25 -5.84
C GLY A 240 6.82 -9.80 -7.30
N GLU A 241 6.03 -8.80 -7.69
CA GLU A 241 5.96 -8.24 -9.05
C GLU A 241 6.80 -6.97 -9.22
N VAL A 242 7.31 -6.38 -8.13
CA VAL A 242 8.16 -5.19 -8.19
C VAL A 242 9.58 -5.57 -8.60
N ARG A 243 10.16 -4.82 -9.53
CA ARG A 243 11.53 -4.98 -10.05
C ARG A 243 12.25 -3.63 -10.07
N LEU A 244 13.56 -3.67 -9.94
CA LEU A 244 14.41 -2.50 -10.11
C LEU A 244 14.27 -1.94 -11.54
N GLY A 245 14.24 -0.61 -11.65
CA GLY A 245 14.15 0.09 -12.93
C GLY A 245 12.72 0.24 -13.48
N GLN A 246 11.70 -0.26 -12.80
CA GLN A 246 10.31 -0.02 -13.19
C GLN A 246 9.96 1.46 -13.08
N LYS A 247 9.15 1.93 -14.04
CA LYS A 247 8.63 3.30 -14.04
C LYS A 247 7.53 3.42 -12.98
N VAL A 248 7.53 4.54 -12.30
CA VAL A 248 6.55 4.89 -11.29
C VAL A 248 5.93 6.22 -11.64
N SER A 249 4.62 6.27 -11.67
CA SER A 249 3.85 7.52 -11.75
C SER A 249 3.27 7.79 -10.37
N PHE A 250 3.35 9.02 -9.89
CA PHE A 250 2.80 9.34 -8.58
C PHE A 250 2.16 10.71 -8.54
N THR A 251 1.24 10.88 -7.61
CA THR A 251 0.56 12.14 -7.30
C THR A 251 0.79 12.49 -5.85
N VAL A 252 0.77 13.77 -5.54
CA VAL A 252 0.80 14.28 -4.16
C VAL A 252 -0.47 15.08 -3.88
N ASP A 253 -1.00 14.95 -2.67
CA ASP A 253 -2.27 15.59 -2.30
C ASP A 253 -2.18 17.14 -2.37
N ALA A 254 -0.96 17.69 -2.27
CA ALA A 254 -0.70 19.13 -2.37
C ALA A 254 -0.88 19.70 -3.80
N TYR A 255 -0.75 18.86 -4.84
CA TYR A 255 -0.87 19.27 -6.25
C TYR A 255 -1.85 18.38 -7.01
N PRO A 256 -3.17 18.55 -6.81
CA PRO A 256 -4.18 17.71 -7.45
C PRO A 256 -4.08 17.80 -8.97
N GLY A 257 -4.01 16.65 -9.64
CA GLY A 257 -3.96 16.56 -11.10
C GLY A 257 -2.58 16.73 -11.74
N ARG A 258 -1.53 17.02 -10.97
CA ARG A 258 -0.15 16.97 -11.48
C ARG A 258 0.42 15.56 -11.26
N LEU A 259 0.86 14.96 -12.36
CA LEU A 259 1.50 13.66 -12.35
C LEU A 259 3.02 13.86 -12.34
N PHE A 260 3.67 13.15 -11.46
CA PHE A 260 5.12 13.13 -11.29
C PHE A 260 5.65 11.75 -11.66
N HIS A 261 6.93 11.66 -11.99
CA HIS A 261 7.54 10.42 -12.44
C HIS A 261 8.80 10.09 -11.64
N GLY A 262 9.03 8.79 -11.52
CA GLY A 262 10.21 8.25 -10.88
C GLY A 262 10.53 6.86 -11.38
N ILE A 263 11.60 6.30 -10.82
CA ILE A 263 12.09 4.97 -11.17
C ILE A 263 12.39 4.21 -9.88
N VAL A 264 11.99 2.94 -9.80
CA VAL A 264 12.33 2.07 -8.69
C VAL A 264 13.85 1.88 -8.62
N SER A 265 14.45 2.40 -7.55
CA SER A 265 15.92 2.38 -7.34
C SER A 265 16.37 1.26 -6.41
N ASP A 266 15.56 0.92 -5.39
CA ASP A 266 15.88 -0.16 -4.46
C ASP A 266 14.62 -0.76 -3.83
N ILE A 267 14.74 -2.01 -3.37
CA ILE A 267 13.67 -2.75 -2.70
C ILE A 267 14.21 -3.29 -1.39
N SER A 268 13.66 -2.82 -0.28
CA SER A 268 14.05 -3.26 1.04
C SER A 268 13.72 -4.75 1.24
N LYS A 269 14.73 -5.53 1.62
CA LYS A 269 14.56 -6.94 1.99
C LYS A 269 14.05 -7.14 3.42
N LYS A 270 13.84 -6.03 4.13
CA LYS A 270 13.32 -6.01 5.48
C LYS A 270 11.86 -5.59 5.47
N ARG A 271 11.02 -6.35 6.17
CA ARG A 271 9.64 -5.96 6.42
C ARG A 271 9.59 -4.58 7.08
N TYR A 272 8.70 -3.74 6.62
CA TYR A 272 8.43 -2.46 7.27
C TYR A 272 7.95 -2.71 8.71
N SER A 273 8.65 -2.10 9.66
CA SER A 273 8.24 -2.06 11.05
C SER A 273 7.93 -0.61 11.36
N GLY A 274 6.67 -0.27 11.48
CA GLY A 274 6.25 1.08 11.86
C GLY A 274 6.99 1.55 13.10
N SER A 275 7.12 2.86 13.28
CA SER A 275 7.81 3.48 14.43
C SER A 275 7.32 2.84 15.74
N ALA A 276 8.27 2.45 16.59
CA ALA A 276 8.02 1.81 17.88
C ALA A 276 7.12 2.72 18.74
N GLY A 277 5.82 2.50 18.71
CA GLY A 277 4.81 3.29 19.42
C GLY A 277 3.38 3.04 18.95
N SER A 278 3.17 2.51 17.75
CA SER A 278 1.84 2.12 17.32
C SER A 278 1.57 0.66 17.71
N THR A 279 0.79 0.46 18.77
CA THR A 279 0.19 -0.81 19.18
C THR A 279 -0.91 -1.28 18.21
N ALA A 280 -0.92 -0.80 16.98
CA ALA A 280 -1.80 -1.32 15.95
C ALA A 280 -1.20 -2.63 15.44
N SER A 281 -1.74 -3.75 15.89
CA SER A 281 -1.59 -5.06 15.28
C SER A 281 -2.29 -5.07 13.92
N SER A 282 -1.74 -4.33 12.94
CA SER A 282 -2.15 -4.47 11.55
C SER A 282 -1.63 -5.83 11.09
N SER A 283 -2.56 -6.71 10.68
CA SER A 283 -2.21 -8.02 10.14
C SER A 283 -1.56 -7.92 8.75
N VAL A 284 -1.50 -6.73 8.17
CA VAL A 284 -0.95 -6.48 6.84
C VAL A 284 0.54 -6.22 6.92
N VAL A 285 1.28 -6.95 6.11
CA VAL A 285 2.75 -6.87 6.02
C VAL A 285 3.12 -6.00 4.83
N TYR A 286 3.94 -4.98 5.07
CA TYR A 286 4.44 -4.09 4.01
C TYR A 286 5.95 -4.22 3.85
N TYR A 287 6.42 -3.98 2.62
CA TYR A 287 7.83 -3.81 2.28
C TYR A 287 8.06 -2.41 1.74
N THR A 288 9.23 -1.84 2.03
CA THR A 288 9.58 -0.52 1.53
C THR A 288 10.23 -0.63 0.15
N VAL A 289 9.69 0.11 -0.81
CA VAL A 289 10.26 0.28 -2.14
C VAL A 289 10.72 1.73 -2.27
N TYR A 290 11.97 1.92 -2.66
CA TYR A 290 12.55 3.24 -2.88
C TYR A 290 12.42 3.63 -4.34
N VAL A 291 11.95 4.84 -4.58
CA VAL A 291 11.74 5.39 -5.93
C VAL A 291 12.47 6.71 -6.02
N ASP A 292 13.42 6.81 -6.94
CA ASP A 292 14.10 8.05 -7.21
C ASP A 292 13.22 8.94 -8.08
N ILE A 293 13.03 10.19 -7.67
CA ILE A 293 12.20 11.16 -8.37
C ILE A 293 13.02 11.78 -9.51
N ASN A 294 12.43 11.94 -10.68
CA ASN A 294 13.08 12.61 -11.80
C ASN A 294 13.40 14.07 -11.45
N THR A 295 14.59 14.52 -11.83
CA THR A 295 15.07 15.88 -11.49
C THR A 295 14.14 16.99 -12.00
N GLU A 296 13.45 16.77 -13.11
CA GLU A 296 12.50 17.73 -13.70
C GLU A 296 11.22 17.89 -12.86
N ASP A 297 10.91 16.89 -12.03
CA ASP A 297 9.70 16.81 -11.22
C ASP A 297 9.91 17.27 -9.76
N LEU A 298 11.12 17.68 -9.39
CA LEU A 298 11.44 18.05 -8.00
C LEU A 298 10.82 19.39 -7.57
N ASP A 299 10.48 20.26 -8.52
CA ASP A 299 9.96 21.59 -8.20
C ASP A 299 8.60 21.54 -7.50
N GLY A 300 8.55 22.13 -6.32
CA GLY A 300 7.37 22.17 -5.46
C GLY A 300 7.21 20.96 -4.54
N LEU A 301 8.06 19.94 -4.62
CA LEU A 301 8.02 18.82 -3.71
C LEU A 301 8.80 19.14 -2.42
N TYR A 302 8.21 18.78 -1.28
CA TYR A 302 8.84 18.97 0.03
C TYR A 302 8.93 17.62 0.77
N PRO A 303 9.95 17.48 1.64
CA PRO A 303 10.07 16.33 2.52
C PRO A 303 8.79 16.09 3.35
N SER A 304 8.50 14.83 3.61
CA SER A 304 7.32 14.36 4.36
C SER A 304 5.96 14.54 3.66
N MET A 305 5.92 14.99 2.39
CA MET A 305 4.70 14.92 1.59
C MET A 305 4.30 13.47 1.36
N THR A 306 2.99 13.20 1.41
CA THR A 306 2.43 11.89 1.07
C THR A 306 2.30 11.76 -0.43
N ALA A 307 2.84 10.66 -0.98
CA ALA A 307 2.73 10.29 -2.37
C ALA A 307 1.82 9.07 -2.54
N ARG A 308 0.95 9.10 -3.55
CA ARG A 308 0.18 7.95 -4.05
C ARG A 308 0.78 7.56 -5.38
N ALA A 309 1.33 6.38 -5.45
CA ALA A 309 2.12 5.92 -6.57
C ALA A 309 1.53 4.67 -7.21
N GLU A 310 1.65 4.61 -8.52
CA GLU A 310 1.36 3.46 -9.36
C GLU A 310 2.69 2.98 -9.97
N ILE A 311 3.13 1.81 -9.56
CA ILE A 311 4.33 1.17 -10.11
C ILE A 311 3.90 0.37 -11.33
N SER A 312 4.53 0.63 -12.48
CA SER A 312 4.28 -0.12 -13.72
C SER A 312 4.83 -1.54 -13.58
N GLY A 313 3.92 -2.52 -13.53
CA GLY A 313 4.26 -3.93 -13.45
C GLY A 313 4.54 -4.56 -14.81
N GLN A 314 4.10 -5.82 -14.98
CA GLN A 314 4.22 -6.52 -16.25
C GLN A 314 3.29 -5.91 -17.30
N GLU A 315 3.81 -5.75 -18.49
CA GLU A 315 3.09 -5.22 -19.64
C GLU A 315 3.18 -6.22 -20.79
N LYS A 316 2.04 -6.49 -21.45
CA LYS A 316 1.99 -7.27 -22.67
C LYS A 316 1.14 -6.56 -23.70
N GLU A 317 1.70 -6.44 -24.90
CA GLU A 317 0.99 -5.89 -26.04
C GLU A 317 0.33 -7.02 -26.85
N ASN A 318 -0.80 -6.70 -27.48
CA ASN A 318 -1.49 -7.59 -28.43
C ASN A 318 -1.86 -8.97 -27.84
N THR A 319 -2.30 -9.02 -26.58
CA THR A 319 -2.78 -10.25 -25.93
C THR A 319 -4.31 -10.30 -25.91
N LEU A 320 -4.87 -11.52 -25.82
CA LEU A 320 -6.31 -11.69 -25.68
C LEU A 320 -6.72 -11.27 -24.26
N VAL A 321 -7.69 -10.37 -24.17
CA VAL A 321 -8.22 -9.89 -22.90
C VAL A 321 -9.72 -10.13 -22.79
N VAL A 322 -10.15 -10.43 -21.58
CA VAL A 322 -11.55 -10.56 -21.21
C VAL A 322 -11.82 -9.73 -19.96
N PRO A 323 -13.00 -9.09 -19.82
CA PRO A 323 -13.35 -8.41 -18.58
C PRO A 323 -13.31 -9.39 -17.39
N ILE A 324 -12.78 -8.95 -16.25
CA ILE A 324 -12.69 -9.80 -15.04
C ILE A 324 -14.06 -10.33 -14.61
N THR A 325 -15.12 -9.58 -14.89
CA THR A 325 -16.51 -9.98 -14.59
C THR A 325 -17.01 -11.17 -15.43
N ALA A 326 -16.37 -11.47 -16.56
CA ALA A 326 -16.68 -12.64 -17.39
C ALA A 326 -15.99 -13.91 -16.88
N LEU A 327 -14.91 -13.79 -16.09
CA LEU A 327 -14.16 -14.91 -15.57
C LEU A 327 -14.89 -15.52 -14.38
N ARG A 328 -15.06 -16.84 -14.42
CA ARG A 328 -15.63 -17.64 -13.34
C ARG A 328 -14.66 -18.76 -12.98
N SER A 329 -14.73 -19.25 -11.76
CA SER A 329 -13.88 -20.36 -11.31
C SER A 329 -14.71 -21.46 -10.65
N ASP A 330 -14.25 -22.70 -10.81
CA ASP A 330 -14.76 -23.85 -10.11
C ASP A 330 -13.60 -24.74 -9.61
N THR A 331 -13.92 -25.95 -9.13
CA THR A 331 -12.93 -26.91 -8.63
C THR A 331 -11.94 -27.41 -9.70
N LYS A 332 -12.25 -27.22 -11.00
CA LYS A 332 -11.40 -27.65 -12.13
C LYS A 332 -10.54 -26.51 -12.69
N GLY A 333 -10.86 -25.25 -12.36
CA GLY A 333 -10.09 -24.08 -12.82
C GLY A 333 -10.95 -22.90 -13.23
N SER A 334 -10.33 -21.93 -13.90
CA SER A 334 -11.01 -20.74 -14.41
C SER A 334 -11.69 -21.05 -15.76
N TYR A 335 -12.87 -20.47 -15.97
CA TYR A 335 -13.64 -20.67 -17.18
C TYR A 335 -14.46 -19.44 -17.55
N VAL A 336 -14.87 -19.35 -18.79
CA VAL A 336 -15.82 -18.37 -19.33
C VAL A 336 -16.96 -19.08 -20.06
N TYR A 337 -18.12 -18.42 -20.16
CA TYR A 337 -19.19 -18.88 -21.03
C TYR A 337 -19.06 -18.22 -22.39
N VAL A 338 -18.88 -19.04 -23.43
CA VAL A 338 -18.79 -18.60 -24.82
C VAL A 338 -20.12 -18.89 -25.50
N LYS A 339 -20.64 -17.93 -26.25
CA LYS A 339 -21.85 -18.10 -27.04
C LYS A 339 -21.50 -18.77 -28.39
N GLY A 340 -21.95 -20.02 -28.57
CA GLY A 340 -21.88 -20.74 -29.82
C GLY A 340 -23.22 -20.72 -30.55
N GLU A 341 -23.27 -21.43 -31.71
CA GLU A 341 -24.51 -21.54 -32.52
C GLU A 341 -25.61 -22.34 -31.80
N GLU A 342 -25.26 -23.28 -30.92
CA GLU A 342 -26.20 -24.11 -30.16
C GLU A 342 -26.52 -23.57 -28.75
N GLY A 343 -25.99 -22.40 -28.36
CA GLY A 343 -26.18 -21.77 -27.05
C GLY A 343 -24.87 -21.48 -26.33
N LEU A 344 -24.94 -21.31 -25.00
CA LEU A 344 -23.78 -21.00 -24.15
C LEU A 344 -23.02 -22.31 -23.84
N SER A 345 -21.71 -22.27 -24.04
CA SER A 345 -20.81 -23.38 -23.71
C SER A 345 -19.78 -22.88 -22.64
N LYS A 346 -19.51 -23.77 -21.68
CA LYS A 346 -18.49 -23.55 -20.65
C LYS A 346 -17.12 -23.92 -21.21
N VAL A 347 -16.23 -22.97 -21.30
CA VAL A 347 -14.87 -23.13 -21.83
C VAL A 347 -13.86 -22.83 -20.75
N TYR A 348 -13.00 -23.77 -20.41
CA TYR A 348 -11.90 -23.56 -19.46
C TYR A 348 -10.79 -22.78 -20.13
N VAL A 349 -10.28 -21.77 -19.39
CA VAL A 349 -9.26 -20.87 -19.88
C VAL A 349 -8.04 -20.88 -18.96
N ASN A 350 -6.85 -20.74 -19.57
CA ASN A 350 -5.64 -20.44 -18.84
C ASN A 350 -5.45 -18.93 -18.82
N THR A 351 -5.38 -18.36 -17.63
CA THR A 351 -5.22 -16.92 -17.42
C THR A 351 -3.75 -16.55 -17.22
N GLY A 352 -3.39 -15.32 -17.59
CA GLY A 352 -2.08 -14.71 -17.34
C GLY A 352 -2.21 -13.50 -16.43
N ILE A 353 -1.76 -12.32 -16.91
CA ILE A 353 -1.84 -11.07 -16.18
C ILE A 353 -3.31 -10.76 -15.85
N THR A 354 -3.56 -10.43 -14.59
CA THR A 354 -4.88 -10.05 -14.10
C THR A 354 -4.80 -8.62 -13.57
N THR A 355 -5.74 -7.78 -14.01
CA THR A 355 -5.91 -6.42 -13.51
C THR A 355 -7.30 -6.26 -12.88
N ASP A 356 -7.60 -5.13 -12.29
CA ASP A 356 -8.92 -4.83 -11.70
C ASP A 356 -10.07 -4.88 -12.72
N LYS A 357 -9.79 -4.70 -14.00
CA LYS A 357 -10.80 -4.61 -15.06
C LYS A 357 -10.77 -5.78 -16.04
N GLU A 358 -9.59 -6.26 -16.38
CA GLU A 358 -9.35 -7.20 -17.47
C GLU A 358 -8.40 -8.32 -17.05
N VAL A 359 -8.54 -9.46 -17.69
CA VAL A 359 -7.69 -10.64 -17.48
C VAL A 359 -7.15 -11.09 -18.84
N GLU A 360 -5.84 -11.31 -18.89
CA GLU A 360 -5.19 -11.96 -20.03
C GLU A 360 -5.63 -13.41 -20.12
N VAL A 361 -6.03 -13.85 -21.31
CA VAL A 361 -6.29 -15.26 -21.62
C VAL A 361 -5.20 -15.79 -22.55
N ILE A 362 -4.41 -16.74 -22.03
CA ILE A 362 -3.32 -17.38 -22.79
C ILE A 362 -3.87 -18.44 -23.75
N SER A 363 -4.92 -19.17 -23.33
CA SER A 363 -5.54 -20.22 -24.15
C SER A 363 -6.97 -20.50 -23.68
N GLY A 364 -7.80 -21.00 -24.61
CA GLY A 364 -9.18 -21.41 -24.35
C GLY A 364 -10.21 -20.67 -25.17
N VAL A 365 -9.96 -19.42 -25.56
CA VAL A 365 -10.84 -18.60 -26.41
C VAL A 365 -10.07 -17.98 -27.56
N ASN A 366 -10.79 -17.56 -28.61
CA ASN A 366 -10.26 -16.88 -29.78
C ASN A 366 -10.71 -15.42 -29.81
N GLU A 367 -9.98 -14.62 -30.59
CA GLU A 367 -10.38 -13.24 -30.86
C GLU A 367 -11.74 -13.21 -31.58
N GLY A 368 -12.64 -12.36 -31.09
CA GLY A 368 -13.99 -12.21 -31.64
C GLY A 368 -15.05 -13.12 -31.00
N ASP A 369 -14.67 -14.09 -30.17
CA ASP A 369 -15.64 -14.92 -29.46
C ASP A 369 -16.56 -14.04 -28.58
N GLU A 370 -17.87 -14.33 -28.61
CA GLU A 370 -18.85 -13.66 -27.74
C GLU A 370 -18.91 -14.39 -26.40
N ILE A 371 -18.57 -13.66 -25.31
CA ILE A 371 -18.55 -14.18 -23.95
C ILE A 371 -19.58 -13.51 -23.06
N VAL A 372 -20.07 -14.21 -22.02
CA VAL A 372 -20.98 -13.64 -21.02
C VAL A 372 -20.18 -12.84 -19.99
N ILE A 373 -20.43 -11.53 -19.92
CA ILE A 373 -19.80 -10.63 -18.95
C ILE A 373 -20.53 -10.65 -17.62
N SER A 374 -21.86 -10.58 -17.64
CA SER A 374 -22.68 -10.60 -16.43
C SER A 374 -24.02 -11.30 -16.69
N GLY A 375 -24.64 -11.79 -15.63
CA GLY A 375 -25.93 -12.46 -15.69
C GLY A 375 -25.88 -13.89 -15.14
N THR A 376 -27.08 -14.45 -14.92
CA THR A 376 -27.26 -15.82 -14.42
C THR A 376 -27.47 -16.77 -15.61
N VAL A 377 -26.56 -17.69 -15.80
CA VAL A 377 -26.70 -18.75 -16.81
C VAL A 377 -27.43 -19.92 -16.15
N SER A 378 -28.70 -20.15 -16.52
CA SER A 378 -29.49 -21.28 -16.05
C SER A 378 -29.22 -22.49 -16.99
N GLN A 379 -28.65 -23.51 -16.43
CA GLN A 379 -28.37 -24.84 -16.97
C GLN A 379 -27.06 -25.07 -17.72
N GLU A 380 -26.30 -25.86 -17.03
CA GLU A 380 -25.11 -26.60 -17.44
C GLU A 380 -25.49 -27.77 -18.37
N LYS A 381 -25.21 -27.65 -19.66
CA LYS A 381 -25.03 -28.83 -20.52
C LYS A 381 -23.55 -29.16 -20.50
N ASP A 382 -23.18 -30.15 -19.69
CA ASP A 382 -21.86 -30.76 -19.68
C ASP A 382 -21.58 -31.42 -21.03
N SER A 383 -20.97 -30.71 -21.96
CA SER A 383 -20.48 -31.30 -23.19
C SER A 383 -19.05 -31.80 -22.99
N THR A 384 -18.93 -32.96 -22.35
CA THR A 384 -17.68 -33.72 -22.32
C THR A 384 -17.51 -34.44 -23.65
N THR A 385 -17.10 -33.74 -24.70
CA THR A 385 -16.67 -34.38 -25.93
C THR A 385 -15.16 -34.48 -25.95
N VAL A 386 -14.65 -35.58 -25.40
CA VAL A 386 -13.25 -35.99 -25.59
C VAL A 386 -13.09 -36.45 -27.03
N THR A 387 -12.60 -35.58 -27.91
CA THR A 387 -12.18 -35.97 -29.25
C THR A 387 -10.90 -36.79 -29.13
N LYS A 388 -11.03 -38.13 -29.19
CA LYS A 388 -9.91 -39.07 -29.34
C LYS A 388 -9.23 -38.83 -30.70
N VAL A 389 -8.10 -38.10 -30.67
CA VAL A 389 -7.19 -38.05 -31.81
C VAL A 389 -6.57 -39.44 -32.00
N LYS A 390 -6.99 -40.12 -33.05
CA LYS A 390 -6.41 -41.38 -33.49
C LYS A 390 -5.04 -41.12 -34.11
N HIS A 391 -3.97 -41.39 -33.36
CA HIS A 391 -2.61 -41.44 -33.90
C HIS A 391 -2.52 -42.64 -34.86
N ARG A 392 -2.41 -42.35 -36.16
CA ARG A 392 -1.92 -43.29 -37.16
C ARG A 392 -0.40 -43.21 -37.16
N GLY A 393 0.26 -44.25 -36.68
CA GLY A 393 1.70 -44.41 -36.79
C GLY A 393 2.13 -44.67 -38.23
N PRO A 394 3.34 -44.27 -38.60
CA PRO A 394 3.93 -44.54 -39.91
C PRO A 394 4.36 -46.02 -40.03
N ILE A 395 4.22 -46.55 -41.24
CA ILE A 395 4.80 -47.78 -41.73
C ILE A 395 6.29 -47.56 -42.03
#